data_363ef740f109df00862cf89dd26cf351
#
_entry.id   363ef740f109df00862cf89dd26cf351
#
_cell.length_a   1.000
_cell.length_b   1.000
_cell.length_c   1.000
_cell.angle_alpha   90.00
_cell.angle_beta   90.00
_cell.angle_gamma   90.00
#
_symmetry.space_group_name_H-M   'P 1'
#
loop_
_entity.id
_entity.type
_entity.pdbx_description
1 polymer ?
#
loop_
_entity_poly.entity_id
_entity_poly.type
_entity_poly.pdbx_seq_one_letter_code
_entity_poly.pdbx_strand_id
1 'polypeptide(L)'
;MQLCRFNDDRLGLIRGDEVIDVTAALKVLPPCSYPLPKHDLLIAHLDTVRAEIEQLIQGAPLRHALTDVLLLSPVANPGKVVAAPVNYAKHLAEARDDQAIHHQNQIGEIQRVGLFLKASSSVVGASEGLRIARPDRRNDHEIELVAVIGKAGRNIPAAQALEHVAGYCVGLDMTVRGPEERSMRKSPDGYTVLGPWLTTADEVADVGTLDLLIEVNGEVRQRANTRDLIIGVAGLIEFASSFYTLQPGDILMTGTPEGVSQVFPGDRMVAQISGLGRMTVDIDD
;
A
#
# COMPACT_ATOMS: atom_id res chain seq x y z
N MET A 1 -14.28 2.46 -8.67
CA MET A 1 -13.34 3.00 -9.72
C MET A 1 -11.92 2.55 -9.41
N GLN A 2 -11.04 2.46 -10.45
CA GLN A 2 -9.60 2.24 -10.27
C GLN A 2 -8.88 3.53 -10.68
N LEU A 3 -8.23 4.19 -9.71
CA LEU A 3 -7.62 5.51 -9.88
C LEU A 3 -6.10 5.42 -9.71
N CYS A 4 -5.33 5.90 -10.67
CA CYS A 4 -3.88 5.98 -10.59
C CYS A 4 -3.40 7.42 -10.59
N ARG A 5 -2.22 7.66 -10.00
CA ARG A 5 -1.39 8.81 -10.32
C ARG A 5 -0.33 8.38 -11.32
N PHE A 6 -0.06 9.22 -12.32
CA PHE A 6 0.87 8.84 -13.37
C PHE A 6 1.66 10.03 -13.92
N ASN A 7 2.85 9.74 -14.47
CA ASN A 7 3.77 10.70 -15.07
C ASN A 7 4.02 11.92 -14.15
N ASP A 8 3.66 13.13 -14.60
CA ASP A 8 3.85 14.41 -13.89
C ASP A 8 2.67 14.69 -12.93
N ASP A 9 2.41 13.81 -11.97
CA ASP A 9 1.33 13.92 -10.97
C ASP A 9 -0.10 14.00 -11.55
N ARG A 10 -0.31 13.46 -12.74
CA ARG A 10 -1.63 13.41 -13.36
C ARG A 10 -2.52 12.38 -12.69
N LEU A 11 -3.83 12.60 -12.73
CA LEU A 11 -4.83 11.65 -12.27
C LEU A 11 -5.38 10.85 -13.45
N GLY A 12 -5.39 9.52 -13.33
CA GLY A 12 -5.90 8.59 -14.34
C GLY A 12 -7.00 7.70 -13.81
N LEU A 13 -7.95 7.37 -14.68
CA LEU A 13 -8.94 6.31 -14.48
C LEU A 13 -8.53 5.11 -15.34
N ILE A 14 -8.38 3.94 -14.71
CA ILE A 14 -8.01 2.70 -15.39
C ILE A 14 -9.26 2.08 -16.06
N ARG A 15 -9.10 1.69 -17.33
CA ARG A 15 -10.08 0.91 -18.09
C ARG A 15 -9.37 -0.11 -18.98
N GLY A 16 -9.34 -1.37 -18.52
CA GLY A 16 -8.54 -2.41 -19.18
C GLY A 16 -7.07 -2.04 -19.23
N ASP A 17 -6.49 -2.00 -20.43
CA ASP A 17 -5.08 -1.66 -20.66
C ASP A 17 -4.87 -0.17 -20.98
N GLU A 18 -5.84 0.69 -20.64
CA GLU A 18 -5.77 2.13 -20.87
C GLU A 18 -5.86 2.93 -19.58
N VAL A 19 -5.15 4.05 -19.55
CA VAL A 19 -5.29 5.14 -18.59
C VAL A 19 -6.03 6.29 -19.24
N ILE A 20 -7.22 6.61 -18.78
CA ILE A 20 -7.97 7.79 -19.18
C ILE A 20 -7.52 8.95 -18.32
N ASP A 21 -6.99 10.00 -18.95
CA ASP A 21 -6.55 11.19 -18.23
C ASP A 21 -7.76 11.98 -17.72
N VAL A 22 -7.90 12.00 -16.41
CA VAL A 22 -8.96 12.72 -15.70
C VAL A 22 -8.40 13.79 -14.76
N THR A 23 -7.20 14.28 -15.04
CA THR A 23 -6.50 15.28 -14.23
C THR A 23 -7.35 16.54 -14.01
N ALA A 24 -8.20 16.89 -14.97
CA ALA A 24 -9.12 18.02 -14.84
C ALA A 24 -10.08 17.90 -13.65
N ALA A 25 -10.37 16.69 -13.16
CA ALA A 25 -11.19 16.47 -11.98
C ALA A 25 -10.56 17.05 -10.70
N LEU A 26 -9.24 17.22 -10.65
CA LEU A 26 -8.56 17.82 -9.50
C LEU A 26 -8.92 19.29 -9.26
N LYS A 27 -9.56 19.96 -10.23
CA LYS A 27 -10.02 21.36 -10.09
C LYS A 27 -11.09 21.54 -9.01
N VAL A 28 -11.79 20.49 -8.61
CA VAL A 28 -12.78 20.54 -7.53
C VAL A 28 -12.15 20.54 -6.14
N LEU A 29 -10.84 20.23 -6.04
CA LEU A 29 -10.16 20.26 -4.77
C LEU A 29 -10.04 21.69 -4.21
N PRO A 30 -10.18 21.88 -2.88
CA PRO A 30 -10.04 23.19 -2.28
C PRO A 30 -8.60 23.71 -2.44
N PRO A 31 -8.41 25.02 -2.61
CA PRO A 31 -7.08 25.61 -2.62
C PRO A 31 -6.41 25.44 -1.25
N CYS A 32 -5.10 25.24 -1.25
CA CYS A 32 -4.31 25.10 -0.04
C CYS A 32 -3.41 26.31 0.19
N SER A 33 -3.25 26.67 1.46
CA SER A 33 -2.28 27.65 1.93
C SER A 33 -1.50 27.06 3.11
N TYR A 34 -0.37 27.71 3.45
CA TYR A 34 0.42 27.31 4.63
C TYR A 34 -0.34 27.62 5.94
N PRO A 35 -0.35 26.70 6.92
CA PRO A 35 0.19 25.34 6.86
C PRO A 35 -0.63 24.39 6.00
N LEU A 36 0.03 23.49 5.26
CA LEU A 36 -0.65 22.51 4.42
C LEU A 36 -1.50 21.54 5.27
N PRO A 37 -2.59 21.00 4.73
CA PRO A 37 -3.37 19.95 5.38
C PRO A 37 -2.51 18.76 5.78
N LYS A 38 -2.81 18.13 6.94
CA LYS A 38 -2.14 16.91 7.40
C LYS A 38 -2.79 15.63 6.88
N HIS A 39 -3.53 15.73 5.78
CA HIS A 39 -4.24 14.62 5.14
C HIS A 39 -4.16 14.77 3.62
N ASP A 40 -4.38 13.68 2.90
CA ASP A 40 -4.41 13.70 1.44
C ASP A 40 -5.72 14.32 0.95
N LEU A 41 -5.63 15.38 0.14
CA LEU A 41 -6.81 16.13 -0.33
C LEU A 41 -7.63 15.35 -1.35
N LEU A 42 -6.99 14.59 -2.24
CA LEU A 42 -7.70 13.76 -3.20
C LEU A 42 -8.56 12.74 -2.47
N ILE A 43 -7.98 12.06 -1.49
CA ILE A 43 -8.68 11.05 -0.70
C ILE A 43 -9.76 11.68 0.19
N ALA A 44 -9.52 12.85 0.76
CA ALA A 44 -10.52 13.57 1.58
C ALA A 44 -11.75 14.03 0.79
N HIS A 45 -11.59 14.27 -0.52
CA HIS A 45 -12.64 14.73 -1.42
C HIS A 45 -12.98 13.71 -2.52
N LEU A 46 -12.70 12.43 -2.28
CA LEU A 46 -12.78 11.37 -3.28
C LEU A 46 -14.16 11.31 -3.95
N ASP A 47 -15.25 11.43 -3.20
CA ASP A 47 -16.62 11.39 -3.76
C ASP A 47 -16.87 12.53 -4.73
N THR A 48 -16.42 13.76 -4.40
CA THR A 48 -16.55 14.92 -5.29
C THR A 48 -15.71 14.76 -6.55
N VAL A 49 -14.49 14.25 -6.40
CA VAL A 49 -13.61 13.99 -7.55
C VAL A 49 -14.18 12.88 -8.43
N ARG A 50 -14.76 11.81 -7.85
CA ARG A 50 -15.42 10.74 -8.61
C ARG A 50 -16.60 11.26 -9.43
N ALA A 51 -17.43 12.13 -8.84
CA ALA A 51 -18.56 12.75 -9.57
C ALA A 51 -18.08 13.59 -10.76
N GLU A 52 -16.98 14.32 -10.62
CA GLU A 52 -16.38 15.07 -11.73
C GLU A 52 -15.77 14.14 -12.80
N ILE A 53 -15.11 13.05 -12.38
CA ILE A 53 -14.59 12.04 -13.32
C ILE A 53 -15.73 11.46 -14.18
N GLU A 54 -16.88 11.15 -13.57
CA GLU A 54 -18.04 10.61 -14.29
C GLU A 54 -18.56 11.57 -15.37
N GLN A 55 -18.46 12.87 -15.16
CA GLN A 55 -18.79 13.87 -16.18
C GLN A 55 -17.71 13.95 -17.26
N LEU A 56 -16.44 13.99 -16.87
CA LEU A 56 -15.30 14.10 -17.80
C LEU A 56 -15.25 12.95 -18.81
N ILE A 57 -15.53 11.71 -18.37
CA ILE A 57 -15.48 10.53 -19.25
C ILE A 57 -16.60 10.47 -20.28
N GLN A 58 -17.66 11.29 -20.17
CA GLN A 58 -18.68 11.44 -21.21
C GLN A 58 -18.18 12.23 -22.42
N GLY A 59 -17.11 12.99 -22.26
CA GLY A 59 -16.43 13.73 -23.33
C GLY A 59 -15.44 12.84 -24.10
N ALA A 60 -14.39 13.46 -24.60
CA ALA A 60 -13.30 12.80 -25.30
C ALA A 60 -11.96 13.03 -24.57
N PRO A 61 -11.79 12.52 -23.34
CA PRO A 61 -10.56 12.69 -22.58
C PRO A 61 -9.39 11.96 -23.27
N LEU A 62 -8.18 12.44 -23.05
CA LEU A 62 -6.96 11.79 -23.54
C LEU A 62 -6.86 10.40 -22.94
N ARG A 63 -6.33 9.47 -23.75
CA ARG A 63 -6.09 8.08 -23.36
C ARG A 63 -4.63 7.72 -23.63
N HIS A 64 -4.05 6.97 -22.72
CA HIS A 64 -2.70 6.45 -22.84
C HIS A 64 -2.75 4.93 -22.69
N ALA A 65 -1.90 4.20 -23.40
CA ALA A 65 -1.71 2.79 -23.08
C ALA A 65 -1.09 2.68 -21.66
N LEU A 66 -1.55 1.73 -20.87
CA LEU A 66 -1.04 1.52 -19.52
C LEU A 66 0.49 1.26 -19.49
N THR A 67 1.00 0.65 -20.57
CA THR A 67 2.45 0.40 -20.76
C THR A 67 3.29 1.65 -21.01
N ASP A 68 2.65 2.76 -21.40
CA ASP A 68 3.33 3.98 -21.83
C ASP A 68 3.38 5.06 -20.73
N VAL A 69 2.88 4.73 -19.54
CA VAL A 69 2.84 5.64 -18.41
C VAL A 69 3.69 5.14 -17.23
N LEU A 70 4.24 6.08 -16.48
CA LEU A 70 4.90 5.82 -15.20
C LEU A 70 3.84 5.89 -14.08
N LEU A 71 3.59 4.78 -13.40
CA LEU A 71 2.65 4.72 -12.29
C LEU A 71 3.32 5.17 -11.00
N LEU A 72 2.80 6.24 -10.42
CA LEU A 72 3.21 6.79 -9.14
C LEU A 72 2.37 6.17 -8.00
N SER A 73 2.79 6.40 -6.75
CA SER A 73 1.96 6.01 -5.60
C SER A 73 0.54 6.57 -5.74
N PRO A 74 -0.51 5.74 -5.57
CA PRO A 74 -1.90 6.23 -5.70
C PRO A 74 -2.30 7.23 -4.61
N VAL A 75 -1.55 7.31 -3.51
CA VAL A 75 -1.71 8.32 -2.45
C VAL A 75 -0.46 9.20 -2.45
N ALA A 76 -0.64 10.51 -2.71
CA ALA A 76 0.48 11.45 -2.82
C ALA A 76 1.03 11.87 -1.45
N ASN A 77 0.14 12.10 -0.49
CA ASN A 77 0.48 12.74 0.77
C ASN A 77 -0.05 11.95 1.98
N PRO A 78 0.44 10.72 2.22
CA PRO A 78 0.01 9.95 3.38
C PRO A 78 0.50 10.63 4.67
N GLY A 79 -0.43 10.88 5.60
CA GLY A 79 -0.09 11.44 6.91
C GLY A 79 0.67 10.44 7.79
N LYS A 80 0.24 9.18 7.75
CA LYS A 80 0.85 8.03 8.42
C LYS A 80 0.87 6.81 7.52
N VAL A 81 1.89 5.99 7.67
CA VAL A 81 1.92 4.61 7.20
C VAL A 81 1.97 3.71 8.43
N VAL A 82 0.85 3.10 8.75
CA VAL A 82 0.70 2.16 9.89
C VAL A 82 0.80 0.76 9.34
N ALA A 83 1.62 -0.08 9.93
CA ALA A 83 1.85 -1.43 9.44
C ALA A 83 1.72 -2.50 10.53
N ALA A 84 1.22 -3.65 10.13
CA ALA A 84 0.99 -4.81 10.98
C ALA A 84 2.19 -5.77 10.93
N PRO A 85 2.85 -6.03 12.06
CA PRO A 85 3.91 -7.04 12.09
C PRO A 85 3.32 -8.45 12.11
N VAL A 86 3.95 -9.37 11.37
CA VAL A 86 3.69 -10.84 11.43
C VAL A 86 2.21 -11.24 11.57
N ASN A 87 1.36 -10.68 10.72
CA ASN A 87 -0.10 -10.86 10.80
C ASN A 87 -0.65 -12.08 10.04
N TYR A 88 0.23 -13.04 9.69
CA TYR A 88 -0.12 -14.37 9.17
C TYR A 88 0.50 -15.43 10.06
N ALA A 89 -0.25 -16.47 10.44
CA ALA A 89 0.24 -17.48 11.39
C ALA A 89 1.49 -18.22 10.89
N LYS A 90 1.53 -18.54 9.59
CA LYS A 90 2.69 -19.20 8.99
C LYS A 90 3.91 -18.29 8.92
N HIS A 91 3.71 -16.99 8.61
CA HIS A 91 4.80 -16.01 8.64
C HIS A 91 5.32 -15.80 10.08
N LEU A 92 4.46 -15.86 11.09
CA LEU A 92 4.86 -15.80 12.49
C LEU A 92 5.78 -17.00 12.87
N ALA A 93 5.46 -18.20 12.38
CA ALA A 93 6.30 -19.37 12.56
C ALA A 93 7.65 -19.21 11.83
N GLU A 94 7.63 -18.85 10.54
CA GLU A 94 8.82 -18.55 9.74
C GLU A 94 9.73 -17.51 10.43
N ALA A 95 9.17 -16.41 10.91
CA ALA A 95 9.92 -15.34 11.55
C ALA A 95 10.54 -15.76 12.89
N ARG A 96 9.97 -16.75 13.58
CA ARG A 96 10.54 -17.34 14.82
C ARG A 96 11.66 -18.33 14.52
N ASP A 97 11.61 -19.00 13.39
CA ASP A 97 12.58 -20.06 13.00
C ASP A 97 13.78 -19.47 12.24
N ASP A 98 13.60 -18.40 11.46
CA ASP A 98 14.68 -17.79 10.67
C ASP A 98 15.47 -16.75 11.48
N GLN A 99 16.71 -17.12 11.86
CA GLN A 99 17.62 -16.27 12.60
C GLN A 99 17.93 -14.95 11.87
N ALA A 100 17.94 -14.93 10.56
CA ALA A 100 18.17 -13.72 9.77
C ALA A 100 16.98 -12.75 9.83
N ILE A 101 15.78 -13.22 10.20
CA ILE A 101 14.60 -12.38 10.41
C ILE A 101 14.57 -11.87 11.86
N HIS A 102 14.71 -12.76 12.84
CA HIS A 102 14.52 -12.37 14.24
C HIS A 102 15.74 -11.75 14.92
N HIS A 103 16.96 -11.96 14.40
CA HIS A 103 18.21 -11.41 14.96
C HIS A 103 18.32 -11.57 16.49
N GLN A 104 17.96 -12.75 17.01
CA GLN A 104 17.87 -13.06 18.46
C GLN A 104 16.79 -12.27 19.23
N ASN A 105 15.95 -11.47 18.55
CA ASN A 105 14.80 -10.81 19.17
C ASN A 105 13.64 -11.80 19.33
N GLN A 106 12.89 -11.66 20.41
CA GLN A 106 11.67 -12.43 20.59
C GLN A 106 10.57 -11.89 19.67
N ILE A 107 10.12 -12.71 18.70
CA ILE A 107 9.00 -12.38 17.84
C ILE A 107 7.69 -12.63 18.59
N GLY A 108 7.03 -11.55 18.99
CA GLY A 108 5.75 -11.59 19.68
C GLY A 108 4.57 -11.56 18.72
N GLU A 109 3.41 -11.98 19.21
CA GLU A 109 2.14 -11.89 18.51
C GLU A 109 1.70 -10.43 18.33
N ILE A 110 1.03 -10.11 17.21
CA ILE A 110 0.62 -8.75 16.85
C ILE A 110 -0.21 -8.07 17.96
N GLN A 111 -1.09 -8.81 18.65
CA GLN A 111 -1.91 -8.27 19.74
C GLN A 111 -1.06 -7.75 20.91
N ARG A 112 0.14 -8.31 21.10
CA ARG A 112 1.06 -7.94 22.19
C ARG A 112 2.06 -6.88 21.75
N VAL A 113 2.63 -7.00 20.54
CA VAL A 113 3.68 -6.10 20.07
C VAL A 113 3.14 -4.83 19.42
N GLY A 114 1.86 -4.83 19.04
CA GLY A 114 1.19 -3.68 18.43
C GLY A 114 1.58 -3.46 16.97
N LEU A 115 1.13 -2.33 16.44
CA LEU A 115 1.43 -1.85 15.10
C LEU A 115 2.68 -0.97 15.12
N PHE A 116 3.34 -0.81 13.99
CA PHE A 116 4.48 0.11 13.85
C PHE A 116 4.22 1.16 12.78
N LEU A 117 5.00 2.23 12.80
CA LEU A 117 4.92 3.28 11.78
C LEU A 117 6.10 3.15 10.81
N LYS A 118 5.83 3.41 9.55
CA LYS A 118 6.86 3.68 8.54
C LYS A 118 6.86 5.17 8.23
N ALA A 119 8.02 5.70 7.84
CA ALA A 119 8.11 7.07 7.38
C ALA A 119 7.22 7.28 6.15
N SER A 120 6.38 8.32 6.13
CA SER A 120 5.59 8.64 4.93
C SER A 120 6.49 9.01 3.73
N SER A 121 7.70 9.51 3.97
CA SER A 121 8.71 9.75 2.94
C SER A 121 9.28 8.48 2.29
N SER A 122 9.02 7.30 2.84
CA SER A 122 9.43 6.03 2.22
C SER A 122 8.49 5.56 1.11
N VAL A 123 7.36 6.25 0.90
CA VAL A 123 6.33 5.86 -0.07
C VAL A 123 6.74 6.25 -1.48
N VAL A 124 6.68 5.27 -2.38
CA VAL A 124 6.88 5.41 -3.83
C VAL A 124 5.84 4.59 -4.60
N GLY A 125 5.69 4.88 -5.88
CA GLY A 125 4.87 4.11 -6.80
C GLY A 125 5.64 2.97 -7.47
N ALA A 126 4.88 2.14 -8.20
CA ALA A 126 5.42 0.95 -8.85
C ALA A 126 6.50 1.27 -9.91
N SER A 127 6.41 2.41 -10.60
CA SER A 127 7.32 2.79 -11.68
C SER A 127 8.42 3.77 -11.25
N GLU A 128 8.53 4.11 -9.97
CA GLU A 128 9.53 5.07 -9.48
C GLU A 128 10.90 4.41 -9.20
N GLY A 129 10.97 3.08 -9.34
CA GLY A 129 12.17 2.30 -9.04
C GLY A 129 12.36 2.05 -7.55
N LEU A 130 13.15 1.04 -7.25
CA LEU A 130 13.52 0.70 -5.87
C LEU A 130 15.04 0.51 -5.81
N ARG A 131 15.70 1.27 -4.93
CA ARG A 131 17.12 1.07 -4.64
C ARG A 131 17.31 0.37 -3.31
N ILE A 132 18.22 -0.61 -3.28
CA ILE A 132 18.58 -1.30 -2.04
C ILE A 132 19.37 -0.35 -1.14
N ALA A 133 18.79 0.05 -0.01
CA ALA A 133 19.38 1.02 0.91
C ALA A 133 20.67 0.53 1.61
N ARG A 134 20.76 -0.79 1.85
CA ARG A 134 21.90 -1.44 2.50
C ARG A 134 22.25 -2.72 1.74
N PRO A 135 23.00 -2.60 0.62
CA PRO A 135 23.36 -3.76 -0.22
C PRO A 135 24.31 -4.75 0.49
N ASP A 136 24.96 -4.32 1.56
CA ASP A 136 25.78 -5.14 2.44
C ASP A 136 24.96 -6.05 3.37
N ARG A 137 23.62 -5.96 3.33
CA ARG A 137 22.70 -6.69 4.22
C ARG A 137 21.59 -7.38 3.42
N ARG A 138 20.93 -8.34 4.03
CA ARG A 138 19.73 -8.95 3.49
C ARG A 138 18.61 -7.92 3.43
N ASN A 139 17.99 -7.78 2.25
CA ASN A 139 16.82 -6.94 2.00
C ASN A 139 15.72 -7.81 1.42
N ASP A 140 14.59 -7.90 2.12
CA ASP A 140 13.49 -8.78 1.74
C ASP A 140 12.32 -8.00 1.16
N HIS A 141 11.63 -8.65 0.20
CA HIS A 141 10.30 -8.24 -0.22
C HIS A 141 9.23 -8.77 0.75
N GLU A 142 8.14 -8.05 0.89
CA GLU A 142 6.97 -8.45 1.67
C GLU A 142 5.71 -7.91 0.97
N ILE A 143 4.94 -8.77 0.27
CA ILE A 143 3.67 -8.35 -0.35
C ILE A 143 2.60 -8.20 0.72
N GLU A 144 1.82 -7.12 0.63
CA GLU A 144 0.74 -6.82 1.58
C GLU A 144 -0.49 -6.26 0.87
N LEU A 145 -1.67 -6.58 1.40
CA LEU A 145 -2.86 -5.80 1.15
C LEU A 145 -2.71 -4.45 1.86
N VAL A 146 -3.09 -3.37 1.19
CA VAL A 146 -3.06 -2.02 1.73
C VAL A 146 -4.46 -1.44 1.73
N ALA A 147 -4.92 -0.95 2.89
CA ALA A 147 -6.13 -0.15 3.00
C ALA A 147 -5.77 1.34 3.12
N VAL A 148 -6.45 2.17 2.33
CA VAL A 148 -6.32 3.63 2.36
C VAL A 148 -7.49 4.22 3.12
N ILE A 149 -7.23 4.96 4.19
CA ILE A 149 -8.27 5.59 5.01
C ILE A 149 -8.89 6.75 4.23
N GLY A 150 -10.23 6.79 4.15
CA GLY A 150 -11.00 7.81 3.46
C GLY A 150 -11.71 8.78 4.38
N LYS A 151 -12.08 8.31 5.59
CA LYS A 151 -12.83 9.09 6.57
C LYS A 151 -12.07 9.15 7.90
N ALA A 152 -11.88 10.36 8.41
CA ALA A 152 -11.21 10.55 9.69
C ALA A 152 -11.98 9.86 10.84
N GLY A 153 -11.22 9.31 11.81
CA GLY A 153 -11.83 8.69 12.99
C GLY A 153 -10.82 8.32 14.07
N ARG A 154 -11.35 8.17 15.28
CA ARG A 154 -10.62 7.67 16.45
C ARG A 154 -11.53 6.73 17.23
N ASN A 155 -10.95 5.67 17.82
CA ASN A 155 -11.71 4.62 18.53
C ASN A 155 -12.84 4.05 17.65
N ILE A 156 -12.53 3.73 16.40
CA ILE A 156 -13.48 3.23 15.41
C ILE A 156 -13.77 1.76 15.76
N PRO A 157 -15.04 1.39 16.04
CA PRO A 157 -15.38 -0.02 16.27
C PRO A 157 -15.17 -0.85 15.01
N ALA A 158 -14.74 -2.10 15.14
CA ALA A 158 -14.52 -3.00 14.00
C ALA A 158 -15.77 -3.12 13.08
N ALA A 159 -16.97 -3.09 13.64
CA ALA A 159 -18.23 -3.16 12.89
C ALA A 159 -18.46 -1.98 11.94
N GLN A 160 -17.80 -0.84 12.17
CA GLN A 160 -17.90 0.38 11.35
C GLN A 160 -16.59 0.69 10.58
N ALA A 161 -15.56 -0.11 10.81
CA ALA A 161 -14.21 0.20 10.36
C ALA A 161 -14.09 0.32 8.82
N LEU A 162 -14.77 -0.55 8.07
CA LEU A 162 -14.71 -0.53 6.61
C LEU A 162 -15.41 0.68 5.99
N GLU A 163 -16.30 1.36 6.70
CA GLU A 163 -16.91 2.64 6.28
C GLU A 163 -15.90 3.80 6.25
N HIS A 164 -14.73 3.60 6.88
CA HIS A 164 -13.65 4.57 6.90
C HIS A 164 -12.61 4.35 5.78
N VAL A 165 -12.78 3.33 4.94
CA VAL A 165 -11.82 2.98 3.87
C VAL A 165 -12.24 3.63 2.55
N ALA A 166 -11.32 4.38 1.93
CA ALA A 166 -11.49 4.94 0.58
C ALA A 166 -11.34 3.87 -0.50
N GLY A 167 -10.41 2.94 -0.29
CA GLY A 167 -10.09 1.89 -1.23
C GLY A 167 -8.86 1.09 -0.81
N TYR A 168 -8.43 0.22 -1.71
CA TYR A 168 -7.36 -0.73 -1.48
C TYR A 168 -6.36 -0.70 -2.63
N CYS A 169 -5.11 -1.06 -2.34
CA CYS A 169 -4.07 -1.28 -3.35
C CYS A 169 -3.11 -2.40 -2.93
N VAL A 170 -2.20 -2.75 -3.82
CA VAL A 170 -1.09 -3.66 -3.51
C VAL A 170 0.02 -2.86 -2.86
N GLY A 171 0.67 -3.41 -1.83
CA GLY A 171 1.85 -2.83 -1.19
C GLY A 171 3.04 -3.78 -1.15
N LEU A 172 4.25 -3.21 -1.12
CA LEU A 172 5.46 -3.92 -0.71
C LEU A 172 6.04 -3.23 0.53
N ASP A 173 6.16 -3.99 1.63
CA ASP A 173 6.83 -3.56 2.86
C ASP A 173 8.29 -4.02 2.82
N MET A 174 9.10 -3.33 2.03
CA MET A 174 10.52 -3.65 1.89
C MET A 174 11.24 -3.54 3.22
N THR A 175 12.13 -4.49 3.49
CA THR A 175 12.71 -4.67 4.82
C THR A 175 14.20 -4.91 4.75
N VAL A 176 15.01 -4.04 5.36
CA VAL A 176 16.41 -4.35 5.71
C VAL A 176 16.39 -5.26 6.93
N ARG A 177 17.01 -6.44 6.85
CA ARG A 177 17.14 -7.31 8.02
C ARG A 177 18.29 -6.86 8.91
N GLY A 178 18.09 -6.86 10.24
CA GLY A 178 19.09 -6.41 11.19
C GLY A 178 18.56 -6.22 12.60
N PRO A 179 19.45 -5.81 13.53
CA PRO A 179 19.12 -5.68 14.95
C PRO A 179 18.38 -4.39 15.30
N GLU A 180 18.38 -3.38 14.40
CA GLU A 180 17.77 -2.10 14.67
C GLU A 180 16.25 -2.21 14.83
N GLU A 181 15.64 -1.16 15.37
CA GLU A 181 14.20 -1.05 15.53
C GLU A 181 13.50 -1.18 14.17
N ARG A 182 12.32 -1.80 14.18
CA ARG A 182 11.56 -2.19 12.96
C ARG A 182 11.26 -0.99 12.08
N SER A 183 10.77 0.12 12.64
CA SER A 183 10.42 1.32 11.86
C SER A 183 11.62 1.86 11.08
N MET A 184 12.81 1.85 11.68
CA MET A 184 14.04 2.27 10.99
C MET A 184 14.38 1.37 9.80
N ARG A 185 14.29 0.05 9.98
CA ARG A 185 14.65 -0.94 8.95
C ARG A 185 13.64 -1.02 7.80
N LYS A 186 12.42 -0.53 8.00
CA LYS A 186 11.32 -0.56 7.05
C LYS A 186 10.98 0.83 6.45
N SER A 187 11.74 1.87 6.81
CA SER A 187 11.52 3.25 6.38
C SER A 187 12.64 3.91 5.55
N PRO A 188 13.65 3.20 5.00
CA PRO A 188 14.49 3.84 4.00
C PRO A 188 13.64 4.37 2.85
N ASP A 189 14.17 5.34 2.10
CA ASP A 189 13.50 5.90 0.93
C ASP A 189 13.15 4.79 -0.08
N GLY A 190 11.92 4.79 -0.59
CA GLY A 190 11.43 3.78 -1.51
C GLY A 190 11.00 2.45 -0.89
N TYR A 191 11.10 2.25 0.44
CA TYR A 191 10.78 0.96 1.08
C TYR A 191 9.29 0.72 1.36
N THR A 192 8.43 1.62 0.93
CA THR A 192 6.96 1.45 0.91
C THR A 192 6.47 1.64 -0.52
N VAL A 193 6.40 0.56 -1.29
CA VAL A 193 5.88 0.65 -2.66
C VAL A 193 4.38 0.45 -2.65
N LEU A 194 3.63 1.37 -3.24
CA LEU A 194 2.17 1.31 -3.35
C LEU A 194 1.74 1.36 -4.81
N GLY A 195 0.81 0.51 -5.20
CA GLY A 195 0.29 0.49 -6.56
C GLY A 195 -0.61 -0.71 -6.87
N PRO A 196 -0.85 -0.98 -8.15
CA PRO A 196 -0.57 -0.08 -9.28
C PRO A 196 -1.49 1.13 -9.29
N TRP A 197 -2.66 1.05 -8.63
CA TRP A 197 -3.70 2.08 -8.48
C TRP A 197 -4.49 1.87 -7.19
N LEU A 198 -5.32 2.84 -6.84
CA LEU A 198 -6.34 2.73 -5.81
C LEU A 198 -7.61 2.12 -6.44
N THR A 199 -8.01 0.94 -5.98
CA THR A 199 -9.35 0.38 -6.24
C THR A 199 -10.28 0.87 -5.16
N THR A 200 -11.30 1.66 -5.50
CA THR A 200 -12.22 2.22 -4.50
C THR A 200 -12.97 1.12 -3.75
N ALA A 201 -13.33 1.36 -2.49
CA ALA A 201 -13.86 0.34 -1.59
C ALA A 201 -15.13 -0.35 -2.11
N ASP A 202 -15.96 0.38 -2.85
CA ASP A 202 -17.19 -0.12 -3.48
C ASP A 202 -16.96 -1.15 -4.63
N GLU A 203 -15.75 -1.22 -5.17
CA GLU A 203 -15.36 -2.21 -6.19
C GLU A 203 -14.83 -3.53 -5.58
N VAL A 204 -14.59 -3.57 -4.27
CA VAL A 204 -14.07 -4.73 -3.57
C VAL A 204 -15.18 -5.39 -2.77
N ALA A 205 -15.72 -6.49 -3.28
CA ALA A 205 -16.89 -7.15 -2.70
C ALA A 205 -16.62 -7.71 -1.30
N ASP A 206 -15.45 -8.32 -1.09
CA ASP A 206 -15.03 -8.88 0.20
C ASP A 206 -13.51 -8.81 0.34
N VAL A 207 -13.05 -7.87 1.15
CA VAL A 207 -11.63 -7.69 1.45
C VAL A 207 -11.02 -8.84 2.24
N GLY A 208 -11.83 -9.69 2.85
CA GLY A 208 -11.40 -10.86 3.61
C GLY A 208 -11.10 -12.11 2.78
N THR A 209 -11.23 -12.06 1.43
CA THR A 209 -11.10 -13.24 0.57
C THR A 209 -10.24 -13.02 -0.67
N LEU A 210 -9.33 -12.06 -0.64
CA LEU A 210 -8.46 -11.71 -1.77
C LEU A 210 -7.21 -12.60 -1.80
N ASP A 211 -6.87 -13.12 -3.00
CA ASP A 211 -5.63 -13.85 -3.21
C ASP A 211 -4.46 -12.89 -3.44
N LEU A 212 -3.32 -13.15 -2.78
CA LEU A 212 -2.06 -12.42 -2.93
C LEU A 212 -1.00 -13.32 -3.56
N LEU A 213 -0.22 -12.75 -4.46
CA LEU A 213 0.91 -13.42 -5.10
C LEU A 213 2.03 -12.43 -5.35
N ILE A 214 3.28 -12.83 -5.04
CA ILE A 214 4.47 -12.15 -5.56
C ILE A 214 5.41 -13.15 -6.21
N GLU A 215 5.95 -12.75 -7.35
CA GLU A 215 7.01 -13.42 -8.08
C GLU A 215 8.26 -12.53 -8.09
N VAL A 216 9.43 -13.15 -7.98
CA VAL A 216 10.72 -12.50 -8.23
C VAL A 216 11.39 -13.23 -9.38
N ASN A 217 11.70 -12.51 -10.46
CA ASN A 217 12.27 -13.07 -11.70
C ASN A 217 11.45 -14.26 -12.27
N GLY A 218 10.11 -14.22 -12.14
CA GLY A 218 9.19 -15.25 -12.60
C GLY A 218 9.05 -16.46 -11.66
N GLU A 219 9.72 -16.45 -10.51
CA GLU A 219 9.57 -17.48 -9.49
C GLU A 219 8.64 -17.02 -8.38
N VAL A 220 7.60 -17.80 -8.10
CA VAL A 220 6.66 -17.49 -7.00
C VAL A 220 7.38 -17.59 -5.65
N ARG A 221 7.34 -16.50 -4.88
CA ARG A 221 7.94 -16.40 -3.54
C ARG A 221 6.90 -16.44 -2.43
N GLN A 222 5.81 -15.66 -2.57
CA GLN A 222 4.73 -15.66 -1.58
C GLN A 222 3.39 -15.89 -2.30
N ARG A 223 2.51 -16.67 -1.67
CA ARG A 223 1.13 -16.91 -2.11
C ARG A 223 0.25 -17.16 -0.90
N ALA A 224 -0.79 -16.35 -0.74
CA ALA A 224 -1.72 -16.47 0.37
C ALA A 224 -3.11 -15.92 0.00
N ASN A 225 -4.01 -15.92 0.98
CA ASN A 225 -5.31 -15.27 0.88
C ASN A 225 -5.54 -14.41 2.13
N THR A 226 -6.22 -13.28 2.00
CA THR A 226 -6.49 -12.37 3.12
C THR A 226 -7.34 -12.98 4.23
N ARG A 227 -8.03 -14.09 3.97
CA ARG A 227 -8.74 -14.88 5.01
C ARG A 227 -7.80 -15.46 6.08
N ASP A 228 -6.52 -15.57 5.78
CA ASP A 228 -5.49 -16.15 6.65
C ASP A 228 -4.84 -15.09 7.56
N LEU A 229 -5.27 -13.82 7.47
CA LEU A 229 -4.86 -12.75 8.37
C LEU A 229 -5.28 -13.07 9.82
N ILE A 230 -4.36 -12.94 10.77
CA ILE A 230 -4.64 -13.11 12.21
C ILE A 230 -5.63 -12.03 12.68
N ILE A 231 -5.39 -10.77 12.25
CA ILE A 231 -6.32 -9.66 12.45
C ILE A 231 -6.67 -9.11 11.06
N GLY A 232 -7.93 -9.21 10.67
CA GLY A 232 -8.43 -8.68 9.40
C GLY A 232 -8.46 -7.14 9.38
N VAL A 233 -8.71 -6.57 8.19
CA VAL A 233 -8.67 -5.11 7.97
C VAL A 233 -9.49 -4.32 9.00
N ALA A 234 -10.73 -4.75 9.27
CA ALA A 234 -11.60 -4.07 10.25
C ALA A 234 -11.00 -4.04 11.66
N GLY A 235 -10.43 -5.16 12.12
CA GLY A 235 -9.77 -5.24 13.42
C GLY A 235 -8.48 -4.42 13.49
N LEU A 236 -7.73 -4.34 12.39
CA LEU A 236 -6.53 -3.49 12.30
C LEU A 236 -6.89 -2.01 12.37
N ILE A 237 -7.99 -1.57 11.71
CA ILE A 237 -8.48 -0.18 11.80
C ILE A 237 -8.93 0.13 13.23
N GLU A 238 -9.68 -0.75 13.87
CA GLU A 238 -10.07 -0.60 15.28
C GLU A 238 -8.83 -0.45 16.16
N PHE A 239 -7.84 -1.34 15.99
CA PHE A 239 -6.61 -1.32 16.76
C PHE A 239 -5.81 -0.04 16.53
N ALA A 240 -5.54 0.33 15.27
CA ALA A 240 -4.82 1.55 14.92
C ALA A 240 -5.54 2.80 15.45
N SER A 241 -6.86 2.89 15.30
CA SER A 241 -7.65 4.05 15.71
C SER A 241 -7.76 4.22 17.24
N SER A 242 -7.47 3.19 18.01
CA SER A 242 -7.40 3.29 19.48
C SER A 242 -6.16 4.08 19.94
N PHE A 243 -5.07 4.06 19.17
CA PHE A 243 -3.85 4.81 19.41
C PHE A 243 -3.79 6.14 18.67
N TYR A 244 -4.26 6.15 17.40
CA TYR A 244 -4.13 7.28 16.48
C TYR A 244 -5.50 7.83 16.08
N THR A 245 -5.60 9.14 15.82
CA THR A 245 -6.65 9.65 14.95
C THR A 245 -6.24 9.35 13.52
N LEU A 246 -6.98 8.48 12.85
CA LEU A 246 -6.78 8.21 11.43
C LEU A 246 -7.33 9.37 10.60
N GLN A 247 -6.67 9.69 9.48
CA GLN A 247 -7.00 10.78 8.58
C GLN A 247 -7.12 10.27 7.14
N PRO A 248 -7.85 10.96 6.26
CA PRO A 248 -7.89 10.61 4.84
C PRO A 248 -6.48 10.56 4.23
N GLY A 249 -6.19 9.49 3.52
CA GLY A 249 -4.86 9.23 2.95
C GLY A 249 -3.89 8.51 3.88
N ASP A 250 -4.23 8.27 5.17
CA ASP A 250 -3.42 7.37 6.00
C ASP A 250 -3.43 5.97 5.40
N ILE A 251 -2.30 5.31 5.43
CA ILE A 251 -2.06 3.99 4.87
C ILE A 251 -2.05 2.96 6.00
N LEU A 252 -2.77 1.85 5.80
CA LEU A 252 -2.73 0.69 6.68
C LEU A 252 -2.24 -0.52 5.89
N MET A 253 -1.02 -0.96 6.16
CA MET A 253 -0.43 -2.19 5.64
C MET A 253 -0.80 -3.35 6.54
N THR A 254 -1.33 -4.44 5.96
CA THR A 254 -2.02 -5.47 6.75
C THR A 254 -1.14 -6.62 7.19
N GLY A 255 0.14 -6.61 6.82
CA GLY A 255 1.08 -7.69 7.08
C GLY A 255 1.24 -8.63 5.88
N THR A 256 2.39 -9.29 5.83
CA THR A 256 2.81 -10.19 4.75
C THR A 256 2.66 -11.65 5.14
N PRO A 257 2.38 -12.58 4.19
CA PRO A 257 2.42 -14.01 4.43
C PRO A 257 3.87 -14.55 4.47
N GLU A 258 4.01 -15.84 4.70
CA GLU A 258 5.27 -16.59 4.62
C GLU A 258 5.90 -16.51 3.22
N GLY A 259 7.20 -16.83 3.12
CA GLY A 259 7.97 -16.84 1.87
C GLY A 259 8.72 -15.53 1.61
N VAL A 260 8.90 -14.70 2.63
CA VAL A 260 9.75 -13.51 2.53
C VAL A 260 11.17 -13.91 2.15
N SER A 261 11.75 -13.22 1.19
CA SER A 261 13.09 -13.59 0.72
C SER A 261 13.87 -12.40 0.19
N GLN A 262 15.19 -12.58 0.16
CA GLN A 262 16.11 -11.56 -0.28
C GLN A 262 15.93 -11.24 -1.76
N VAL A 263 16.07 -9.95 -2.06
CA VAL A 263 16.14 -9.40 -3.41
C VAL A 263 17.43 -8.61 -3.61
N PHE A 264 17.84 -8.47 -4.87
CA PHE A 264 19.09 -7.88 -5.28
C PHE A 264 18.89 -6.83 -6.38
N PRO A 265 19.84 -5.90 -6.56
CA PRO A 265 19.86 -5.05 -7.75
C PRO A 265 19.74 -5.87 -9.04
N GLY A 266 18.90 -5.41 -9.96
CA GLY A 266 18.57 -6.11 -11.21
C GLY A 266 17.42 -7.11 -11.11
N ASP A 267 16.92 -7.44 -9.90
CA ASP A 267 15.73 -8.27 -9.76
C ASP A 267 14.47 -7.52 -10.17
N ARG A 268 13.50 -8.29 -10.68
CA ARG A 268 12.15 -7.82 -11.02
C ARG A 268 11.12 -8.51 -10.16
N MET A 269 10.39 -7.73 -9.38
CA MET A 269 9.26 -8.18 -8.57
C MET A 269 7.95 -7.94 -9.31
N VAL A 270 7.06 -8.94 -9.29
CA VAL A 270 5.70 -8.83 -9.83
C VAL A 270 4.72 -9.21 -8.73
N ALA A 271 4.03 -8.22 -8.20
CA ALA A 271 3.08 -8.36 -7.12
C ALA A 271 1.65 -8.16 -7.61
N GLN A 272 0.73 -9.02 -7.19
CA GLN A 272 -0.68 -8.90 -7.54
C GLN A 272 -1.59 -9.31 -6.40
N ILE A 273 -2.75 -8.65 -6.32
CA ILE A 273 -3.85 -9.04 -5.44
C ILE A 273 -5.12 -9.07 -6.28
N SER A 274 -5.92 -10.13 -6.12
CA SER A 274 -7.14 -10.32 -6.90
C SER A 274 -8.08 -9.11 -6.76
N GLY A 275 -8.54 -8.57 -7.91
CA GLY A 275 -9.38 -7.38 -7.98
C GLY A 275 -8.67 -6.03 -7.81
N LEU A 276 -7.42 -6.01 -7.34
CA LEU A 276 -6.67 -4.76 -7.10
C LEU A 276 -5.63 -4.45 -8.18
N GLY A 277 -5.32 -5.42 -9.03
CA GLY A 277 -4.36 -5.25 -10.12
C GLY A 277 -3.02 -5.97 -9.87
N ARG A 278 -2.11 -5.74 -10.82
CA ARG A 278 -0.76 -6.31 -10.85
C ARG A 278 0.23 -5.18 -11.06
N MET A 279 1.24 -5.09 -10.22
CA MET A 279 2.33 -4.13 -10.37
C MET A 279 3.66 -4.83 -10.59
N THR A 280 4.51 -4.22 -11.40
CA THR A 280 5.89 -4.63 -11.60
C THR A 280 6.79 -3.58 -10.98
N VAL A 281 7.78 -4.02 -10.23
CA VAL A 281 8.79 -3.16 -9.57
C VAL A 281 10.16 -3.69 -9.92
N ASP A 282 10.95 -2.89 -10.59
CA ASP A 282 12.36 -3.19 -10.87
C ASP A 282 13.23 -2.67 -9.73
N ILE A 283 14.25 -3.42 -9.38
CA ILE A 283 15.25 -3.02 -8.38
C ILE A 283 16.45 -2.44 -9.13
N ASP A 284 16.65 -1.16 -8.95
CA ASP A 284 17.74 -0.40 -9.59
C ASP A 284 19.13 -0.81 -9.03
N ASP A 285 20.17 -0.59 -9.85
CA ASP A 285 21.57 -0.80 -9.48
C ASP A 285 22.07 0.19 -8.39
#